data_70e7652a70949d358895c40378ab1f7b
#
_entry.id   70e7652a70949d358895c40378ab1f7b
#
_cell.length_a   1.000
_cell.length_b   1.000
_cell.length_c   1.000
_cell.angle_alpha   90.00
_cell.angle_beta   90.00
_cell.angle_gamma   90.00
#
_symmetry.space_group_name_H-M   'P 1'
#
loop_
_entity.id
_entity.type
_entity.pdbx_description
1 polymer ?
#
loop_
_entity_poly.entity_id
_entity_poly.type
_entity_poly.pdbx_seq_one_letter_code
_entity_poly.pdbx_strand_id
1 'polypeptide(L)'
;MITSLIVAASENQAIGKDNQLLCHLPNDLKYFKKLTSGHCIIMGRKTYESIGKPLPNRTNMVLSKSGFQVEGVQVFNQLGTALAAAAQLGETEAFVIGGDTVYKQALPLCNRVYLTRIHHQFEADAFFPELASDEWELVNSETIQADEKHPYSYSFQLWERKIPHGAGL
;
A
#
# COMPACT_ATOMS: atom_id res chain seq x y z
N MET A 1 -2.18 13.05 -11.38
CA MET A 1 -1.64 12.35 -10.19
C MET A 1 -1.80 10.85 -10.36
N ILE A 2 -0.75 10.10 -10.08
CA ILE A 2 -0.79 8.65 -10.06
C ILE A 2 -1.25 8.22 -8.67
N THR A 3 -2.18 7.29 -8.59
CA THR A 3 -2.60 6.67 -7.34
C THR A 3 -2.07 5.25 -7.30
N SER A 4 -1.27 4.94 -6.27
CA SER A 4 -0.58 3.67 -6.13
C SER A 4 -0.94 2.99 -4.82
N LEU A 5 -0.99 1.66 -4.83
CA LEU A 5 -0.98 0.86 -3.62
C LEU A 5 0.44 0.39 -3.36
N ILE A 6 0.81 0.30 -2.09
CA ILE A 6 2.04 -0.37 -1.67
C ILE A 6 1.70 -1.36 -0.57
N VAL A 7 2.09 -2.62 -0.74
CA VAL A 7 1.65 -3.71 0.12
C VAL A 7 2.67 -4.84 0.11
N ALA A 8 2.83 -5.51 1.24
CA ALA A 8 3.53 -6.79 1.34
C ALA A 8 2.49 -7.88 1.60
N ALA A 9 2.44 -8.89 0.74
CA ALA A 9 1.47 -9.98 0.84
C ALA A 9 2.15 -11.33 0.59
N SER A 10 1.71 -12.34 1.32
CA SER A 10 2.17 -13.71 1.15
C SER A 10 1.59 -14.36 -0.11
N GLU A 11 1.97 -15.60 -0.39
CA GLU A 11 1.45 -16.33 -1.54
C GLU A 11 -0.05 -16.62 -1.45
N ASN A 12 -0.60 -16.70 -0.23
CA ASN A 12 -2.03 -16.82 0.01
C ASN A 12 -2.74 -15.47 0.23
N GLN A 13 -2.14 -14.37 -0.23
CA GLN A 13 -2.69 -13.01 -0.15
C GLN A 13 -2.80 -12.45 1.27
N ALA A 14 -2.16 -13.08 2.24
CA ALA A 14 -2.17 -12.63 3.63
C ALA A 14 -1.35 -11.35 3.79
N ILE A 15 -1.87 -10.36 4.51
CA ILE A 15 -1.19 -9.09 4.77
C ILE A 15 -1.03 -8.77 6.24
N GLY A 16 -1.79 -9.42 7.11
CA GLY A 16 -1.68 -9.15 8.54
C GLY A 16 -2.45 -10.12 9.39
N LYS A 17 -2.11 -10.12 10.68
CA LYS A 17 -2.82 -10.85 11.72
C LYS A 17 -2.77 -10.03 13.01
N ASP A 18 -3.91 -9.91 13.71
CA ASP A 18 -4.00 -9.17 14.96
C ASP A 18 -3.47 -7.73 14.84
N ASN A 19 -3.75 -7.07 13.71
CA ASN A 19 -3.33 -5.71 13.38
C ASN A 19 -1.80 -5.53 13.33
N GLN A 20 -1.06 -6.60 13.01
CA GLN A 20 0.40 -6.60 12.91
C GLN A 20 0.85 -7.19 11.57
N LEU A 21 2.06 -6.82 11.15
CA LEU A 21 2.70 -7.42 9.98
C LEU A 21 3.00 -8.90 10.23
N LEU A 22 2.95 -9.71 9.18
CA LEU A 22 3.17 -11.15 9.26
C LEU A 22 4.63 -11.52 9.53
N CYS A 23 5.56 -10.71 9.04
CA CYS A 23 6.98 -10.93 9.26
C CYS A 23 7.74 -9.62 9.12
N HIS A 24 8.98 -9.62 9.62
CA HIS A 24 9.86 -8.47 9.54
C HIS A 24 10.85 -8.65 8.40
N LEU A 25 10.79 -7.75 7.42
CA LEU A 25 11.68 -7.72 6.27
C LEU A 25 12.36 -6.35 6.18
N PRO A 26 13.59 -6.21 6.72
CA PRO A 26 14.27 -4.90 6.74
C PRO A 26 14.42 -4.26 5.35
N ASN A 27 14.68 -5.05 4.32
CA ASN A 27 14.80 -4.51 2.95
C ASN A 27 13.47 -3.99 2.42
N ASP A 28 12.36 -4.60 2.82
CA ASP A 28 11.03 -4.12 2.43
C ASP A 28 10.70 -2.79 3.11
N LEU A 29 11.09 -2.63 4.36
CA LEU A 29 10.93 -1.36 5.07
C LEU A 29 11.75 -0.24 4.41
N LYS A 30 12.96 -0.53 3.97
CA LYS A 30 13.80 0.42 3.24
C LYS A 30 13.19 0.79 1.88
N TYR A 31 12.65 -0.19 1.18
CA TYR A 31 11.98 0.00 -0.10
C TYR A 31 10.73 0.87 0.06
N PHE A 32 9.91 0.60 1.05
CA PHE A 32 8.75 1.39 1.39
C PHE A 32 9.14 2.85 1.67
N LYS A 33 10.13 3.07 2.50
CA LYS A 33 10.63 4.42 2.82
C LYS A 33 11.12 5.15 1.57
N LYS A 34 11.88 4.46 0.72
CA LYS A 34 12.41 5.04 -0.52
C LYS A 34 11.29 5.49 -1.46
N LEU A 35 10.27 4.65 -1.65
CA LEU A 35 9.16 4.96 -2.56
C LEU A 35 8.28 6.08 -2.03
N THR A 36 7.99 6.10 -0.73
CA THR A 36 6.98 6.99 -0.16
C THR A 36 7.54 8.33 0.32
N SER A 37 8.85 8.46 0.53
CA SER A 37 9.44 9.70 1.02
C SER A 37 9.18 10.87 0.08
N GLY A 38 8.70 11.98 0.63
CA GLY A 38 8.32 13.16 -0.15
C GLY A 38 6.92 13.10 -0.75
N HIS A 39 6.15 12.06 -0.45
CA HIS A 39 4.82 11.84 -1.01
C HIS A 39 3.73 11.83 0.05
N CYS A 40 2.47 11.91 -0.41
CA CYS A 40 1.31 11.66 0.43
C CYS A 40 1.13 10.16 0.63
N ILE A 41 0.91 9.76 1.87
CA ILE A 41 0.54 8.39 2.23
C ILE A 41 -0.85 8.40 2.84
N ILE A 42 -1.70 7.48 2.40
CA ILE A 42 -3.09 7.38 2.81
C ILE A 42 -3.30 6.02 3.48
N MET A 43 -3.89 6.02 4.67
CA MET A 43 -4.07 4.82 5.47
C MET A 43 -5.36 4.86 6.26
N GLY A 44 -5.85 3.69 6.63
CA GLY A 44 -6.94 3.59 7.60
C GLY A 44 -6.45 3.87 9.02
N ARG A 45 -7.39 4.17 9.92
CA ARG A 45 -7.08 4.49 11.31
C ARG A 45 -6.33 3.37 12.03
N LYS A 46 -6.74 2.10 11.83
CA LYS A 46 -6.06 0.95 12.46
C LYS A 46 -4.61 0.83 12.03
N THR A 47 -4.33 1.09 10.76
CA THR A 47 -2.95 1.10 10.26
C THR A 47 -2.14 2.21 10.93
N TYR A 48 -2.72 3.40 11.06
CA TYR A 48 -2.06 4.49 11.76
C TYR A 48 -1.78 4.13 13.22
N GLU A 49 -2.74 3.54 13.92
CA GLU A 49 -2.56 3.12 15.31
C GLU A 49 -1.45 2.06 15.46
N SER A 50 -1.34 1.17 14.48
CA SER A 50 -0.26 0.17 14.44
C SER A 50 1.12 0.81 14.25
N ILE A 51 1.22 1.84 13.40
CA ILE A 51 2.47 2.59 13.20
C ILE A 51 2.78 3.44 14.43
N GLY A 52 1.78 4.04 15.04
CA GLY A 52 1.86 4.76 16.31
C GLY A 52 2.29 6.22 16.22
N LYS A 53 2.73 6.69 15.06
CA LYS A 53 3.18 8.07 14.87
C LYS A 53 3.14 8.45 13.38
N PRO A 54 3.08 9.76 13.05
CA PRO A 54 3.25 10.17 11.66
C PRO A 54 4.61 9.75 11.13
N LEU A 55 4.65 9.28 9.88
CA LEU A 55 5.92 8.92 9.24
C LEU A 55 6.60 10.21 8.75
N PRO A 56 7.90 10.39 9.04
CA PRO A 56 8.60 11.62 8.68
C PRO A 56 8.77 11.78 7.17
N ASN A 57 8.89 13.02 6.74
CA ASN A 57 9.11 13.40 5.32
C ASN A 57 8.00 12.91 4.39
N ARG A 58 6.78 12.77 4.91
CA ARG A 58 5.61 12.36 4.13
C ARG A 58 4.40 13.12 4.65
N THR A 59 3.42 13.37 3.78
CA THR A 59 2.14 13.90 4.19
C THR A 59 1.27 12.74 4.62
N ASN A 60 0.98 12.63 5.91
CA ASN A 60 0.21 11.54 6.49
C ASN A 60 -1.28 11.85 6.44
N MET A 61 -2.04 11.03 5.72
CA MET A 61 -3.49 11.15 5.59
C MET A 61 -4.15 9.91 6.14
N VAL A 62 -5.05 10.08 7.11
CA VAL A 62 -5.72 8.97 7.79
C VAL A 62 -7.21 9.04 7.52
N LEU A 63 -7.79 7.90 7.15
CA LEU A 63 -9.22 7.77 6.91
C LEU A 63 -9.90 7.34 8.21
N SER A 64 -10.83 8.15 8.70
CA SER A 64 -11.60 7.85 9.89
C SER A 64 -12.95 8.55 9.83
N LYS A 65 -14.00 7.82 10.18
CA LYS A 65 -15.37 8.35 10.26
C LYS A 65 -15.69 8.94 11.64
N SER A 66 -14.83 8.72 12.63
CA SER A 66 -15.04 9.15 14.02
C SER A 66 -14.15 10.34 14.33
N GLY A 67 -14.47 11.48 14.36
CA GLY A 67 -13.77 12.72 14.77
C GLY A 67 -12.34 12.61 15.29
N PHE A 68 -11.58 11.63 14.83
CA PHE A 68 -10.19 11.38 15.19
C PHE A 68 -9.31 12.55 14.74
N GLN A 69 -8.49 13.05 15.63
CA GLN A 69 -7.54 14.13 15.31
C GLN A 69 -6.23 13.87 16.02
N VAL A 70 -5.14 14.01 15.29
CA VAL A 70 -3.77 13.87 15.80
C VAL A 70 -2.89 14.89 15.10
N GLU A 71 -1.99 15.50 15.86
CA GLU A 71 -1.01 16.44 15.32
C GLU A 71 -0.12 15.75 14.28
N GLY A 72 0.13 16.43 13.16
CA GLY A 72 0.97 15.91 12.09
C GLY A 72 0.25 14.99 11.10
N VAL A 73 -1.09 14.85 11.25
CA VAL A 73 -1.92 13.99 10.41
C VAL A 73 -3.11 14.78 9.89
N GLN A 74 -3.40 14.61 8.61
CA GLN A 74 -4.64 15.10 8.01
C GLN A 74 -5.67 13.98 8.04
N VAL A 75 -6.86 14.25 8.55
CA VAL A 75 -7.91 13.24 8.70
C VAL A 75 -9.04 13.50 7.70
N PHE A 76 -9.45 12.45 7.02
CA PHE A 76 -10.54 12.48 6.05
C PHE A 76 -11.51 11.35 6.36
N ASN A 77 -12.80 11.56 6.07
CA ASN A 77 -13.80 10.51 6.28
C ASN A 77 -13.98 9.60 5.06
N GLN A 78 -13.41 9.95 3.91
CA GLN A 78 -13.52 9.17 2.68
C GLN A 78 -12.21 9.20 1.89
N LEU A 79 -11.94 8.09 1.19
CA LEU A 79 -10.75 7.98 0.35
C LEU A 79 -10.71 9.03 -0.77
N GLY A 80 -11.85 9.24 -1.44
CA GLY A 80 -11.93 10.22 -2.53
C GLY A 80 -11.54 11.63 -2.10
N THR A 81 -11.94 12.05 -0.90
CA THR A 81 -11.59 13.35 -0.35
C THR A 81 -10.09 13.47 -0.08
N ALA A 82 -9.48 12.41 0.45
CA ALA A 82 -8.05 12.36 0.68
C ALA A 82 -7.27 12.44 -0.64
N LEU A 83 -7.68 11.69 -1.65
CA LEU A 83 -7.05 11.73 -2.97
C LEU A 83 -7.18 13.12 -3.62
N ALA A 84 -8.33 13.76 -3.50
CA ALA A 84 -8.54 15.12 -4.01
C ALA A 84 -7.61 16.13 -3.29
N ALA A 85 -7.46 15.99 -1.97
CA ALA A 85 -6.55 16.84 -1.21
C ALA A 85 -5.10 16.65 -1.63
N ALA A 86 -4.67 15.41 -1.86
CA ALA A 86 -3.33 15.12 -2.36
C ALA A 86 -3.08 15.77 -3.72
N ALA A 87 -4.05 15.69 -4.64
CA ALA A 87 -3.94 16.31 -5.94
C ALA A 87 -3.83 17.84 -5.83
N GLN A 88 -4.57 18.47 -4.92
CA GLN A 88 -4.50 19.92 -4.68
C GLN A 88 -3.15 20.36 -4.12
N LEU A 89 -2.44 19.49 -3.42
CA LEU A 89 -1.09 19.76 -2.94
C LEU A 89 -0.02 19.68 -4.05
N GLY A 90 -0.41 19.32 -5.26
CA GLY A 90 0.51 19.14 -6.37
C GLY A 90 1.20 17.78 -6.37
N GLU A 91 0.63 16.78 -5.69
CA GLU A 91 1.22 15.45 -5.60
C GLU A 91 1.30 14.77 -6.97
N THR A 92 2.42 14.15 -7.26
CA THR A 92 2.63 13.39 -8.49
C THR A 92 2.22 11.93 -8.34
N GLU A 93 2.44 11.35 -7.16
CA GLU A 93 2.07 9.96 -6.88
C GLU A 93 1.70 9.83 -5.40
N ALA A 94 0.44 9.49 -5.13
CA ALA A 94 -0.06 9.23 -3.78
C ALA A 94 -0.07 7.73 -3.52
N PHE A 95 0.33 7.32 -2.32
CA PHE A 95 0.45 5.92 -1.93
C PHE A 95 -0.59 5.54 -0.89
N VAL A 96 -1.39 4.52 -1.18
CA VAL A 96 -2.33 3.91 -0.23
C VAL A 96 -1.60 2.75 0.43
N ILE A 97 -1.48 2.79 1.76
CA ILE A 97 -0.61 1.88 2.51
C ILE A 97 -1.35 0.89 3.43
N GLY A 98 -2.69 0.86 3.37
CA GLY A 98 -3.45 -0.17 4.08
C GLY A 98 -4.54 0.39 4.99
N GLY A 99 -5.28 -0.42 5.73
CA GLY A 99 -5.20 -1.89 5.64
C GLY A 99 -6.12 -2.52 4.60
N ASP A 100 -6.58 -3.73 4.86
CA ASP A 100 -7.34 -4.53 3.91
C ASP A 100 -8.59 -3.82 3.38
N THR A 101 -9.37 -3.18 4.24
CA THR A 101 -10.57 -2.44 3.83
C THR A 101 -10.21 -1.29 2.90
N VAL A 102 -9.17 -0.55 3.23
CA VAL A 102 -8.73 0.60 2.43
C VAL A 102 -8.15 0.13 1.09
N TYR A 103 -7.40 -0.96 1.07
CA TYR A 103 -6.92 -1.55 -0.18
C TYR A 103 -8.06 -1.93 -1.12
N LYS A 104 -9.12 -2.56 -0.58
CA LYS A 104 -10.30 -2.94 -1.38
C LYS A 104 -10.99 -1.72 -1.99
N GLN A 105 -11.10 -0.63 -1.22
CA GLN A 105 -11.70 0.61 -1.71
C GLN A 105 -10.83 1.29 -2.77
N ALA A 106 -9.52 1.26 -2.57
CA ALA A 106 -8.58 1.98 -3.43
C ALA A 106 -8.26 1.25 -4.73
N LEU A 107 -8.28 -0.08 -4.74
CA LEU A 107 -7.84 -0.86 -5.88
C LEU A 107 -8.53 -0.45 -7.20
N PRO A 108 -9.86 -0.25 -7.26
CA PRO A 108 -10.51 0.19 -8.49
C PRO A 108 -10.06 1.57 -8.99
N LEU A 109 -9.45 2.38 -8.11
CA LEU A 109 -9.04 3.75 -8.41
C LEU A 109 -7.55 3.86 -8.72
N CYS A 110 -6.78 2.78 -8.52
CA CYS A 110 -5.32 2.82 -8.60
C CYS A 110 -4.80 2.53 -9.99
N ASN A 111 -3.66 3.17 -10.30
CA ASN A 111 -2.91 2.97 -11.54
C ASN A 111 -1.82 1.91 -11.38
N ARG A 112 -1.23 1.80 -10.17
CA ARG A 112 -0.09 0.93 -9.88
C ARG A 112 -0.27 0.21 -8.56
N VAL A 113 0.32 -0.99 -8.47
CA VAL A 113 0.48 -1.72 -7.22
C VAL A 113 1.94 -2.11 -7.09
N TYR A 114 2.58 -1.63 -6.04
CA TYR A 114 3.92 -2.07 -5.62
C TYR A 114 3.71 -3.17 -4.61
N LEU A 115 3.91 -4.41 -5.03
CA LEU A 115 3.62 -5.60 -4.24
C LEU A 115 4.92 -6.30 -3.88
N THR A 116 5.20 -6.41 -2.58
CA THR A 116 6.25 -7.30 -2.11
C THR A 116 5.61 -8.65 -1.85
N ARG A 117 5.87 -9.61 -2.73
CA ARG A 117 5.35 -10.97 -2.60
C ARG A 117 6.28 -11.77 -1.71
N ILE A 118 5.81 -12.18 -0.54
CA ILE A 118 6.55 -13.02 0.40
C ILE A 118 6.27 -14.46 0.01
N HIS A 119 7.33 -15.22 -0.30
CA HIS A 119 7.19 -16.60 -0.78
C HIS A 119 7.01 -17.58 0.38
N HIS A 120 5.86 -17.48 1.01
CA HIS A 120 5.41 -18.31 2.12
C HIS A 120 3.91 -18.14 2.27
N GLN A 121 3.26 -19.09 2.96
CA GLN A 121 1.84 -18.98 3.33
C GLN A 121 1.74 -18.74 4.83
N PHE A 122 0.89 -17.80 5.24
CA PHE A 122 0.70 -17.46 6.65
C PHE A 122 -0.75 -17.60 7.05
N GLU A 123 -0.98 -17.95 8.31
CA GLU A 123 -2.28 -17.72 8.93
C GLU A 123 -2.48 -16.22 9.08
N ALA A 124 -3.68 -15.75 8.74
CA ALA A 124 -3.94 -14.31 8.72
C ALA A 124 -5.43 -14.04 8.93
N ASP A 125 -5.73 -12.80 9.32
CA ASP A 125 -7.09 -12.28 9.41
C ASP A 125 -7.31 -11.10 8.46
N ALA A 126 -6.27 -10.63 7.80
CA ALA A 126 -6.36 -9.58 6.79
C ALA A 126 -5.70 -10.04 5.49
N PHE A 127 -6.37 -9.78 4.36
CA PHE A 127 -5.95 -10.26 3.05
C PHE A 127 -6.01 -9.16 2.00
N PHE A 128 -5.09 -9.21 1.04
CA PHE A 128 -5.07 -8.34 -0.11
C PHE A 128 -5.88 -8.98 -1.25
N PRO A 129 -6.70 -8.20 -2.00
CA PRO A 129 -7.43 -8.73 -3.15
C PRO A 129 -6.47 -9.26 -4.22
N GLU A 130 -6.87 -10.30 -4.93
CA GLU A 130 -6.10 -10.76 -6.07
C GLU A 130 -6.14 -9.73 -7.20
N LEU A 131 -5.02 -9.59 -7.90
CA LEU A 131 -4.92 -8.74 -9.08
C LEU A 131 -5.36 -9.55 -10.31
N ALA A 132 -6.56 -9.25 -10.82
CA ALA A 132 -7.12 -9.96 -11.97
C ALA A 132 -6.23 -9.75 -13.20
N SER A 133 -5.90 -10.84 -13.90
CA SER A 133 -4.96 -10.81 -15.02
C SER A 133 -5.50 -10.05 -16.25
N ASP A 134 -6.81 -9.86 -16.35
CA ASP A 134 -7.42 -9.05 -17.40
C ASP A 134 -7.38 -7.55 -17.11
N GLU A 135 -7.10 -7.16 -15.86
CA GLU A 135 -7.05 -5.76 -15.42
C GLU A 135 -5.63 -5.29 -15.11
N TRP A 136 -4.74 -6.19 -14.73
CA TRP A 136 -3.40 -5.86 -14.23
C TRP A 136 -2.31 -6.60 -14.99
N GLU A 137 -1.20 -5.92 -15.22
CA GLU A 137 -0.01 -6.46 -15.87
C GLU A 137 1.18 -6.39 -14.92
N LEU A 138 1.90 -7.49 -14.76
CA LEU A 138 3.17 -7.50 -14.04
C LEU A 138 4.25 -6.89 -14.93
N VAL A 139 4.70 -5.70 -14.59
CA VAL A 139 5.67 -4.93 -15.38
C VAL A 139 7.09 -5.26 -14.99
N ASN A 140 7.34 -5.51 -13.71
CA ASN A 140 8.67 -5.83 -13.21
C ASN A 140 8.58 -6.72 -11.99
N SER A 141 9.56 -7.63 -11.83
CA SER A 141 9.67 -8.49 -10.66
C SER A 141 11.14 -8.79 -10.40
N GLU A 142 11.58 -8.55 -9.18
CA GLU A 142 12.92 -8.88 -8.71
C GLU A 142 12.82 -9.76 -7.47
N THR A 143 13.34 -10.99 -7.55
CA THR A 143 13.30 -11.94 -6.44
C THR A 143 14.60 -11.89 -5.65
N ILE A 144 14.49 -11.81 -4.34
CA ILE A 144 15.62 -11.78 -3.41
C ILE A 144 15.49 -12.99 -2.48
N GLN A 145 16.58 -13.74 -2.36
CA GLN A 145 16.60 -14.95 -1.56
C GLN A 145 16.60 -14.65 -0.06
N ALA A 146 16.07 -15.60 0.70
CA ALA A 146 16.14 -15.54 2.17
C ALA A 146 17.61 -15.45 2.63
N ASP A 147 17.83 -14.75 3.72
CA ASP A 147 19.13 -14.59 4.34
C ASP A 147 19.00 -14.54 5.87
N GLU A 148 20.07 -14.17 6.58
CA GLU A 148 20.07 -14.14 8.05
C GLU A 148 19.02 -13.17 8.63
N LYS A 149 18.70 -12.09 7.90
CA LYS A 149 17.75 -11.06 8.34
C LYS A 149 16.36 -11.24 7.73
N HIS A 150 16.23 -12.10 6.71
CA HIS A 150 15.00 -12.31 5.96
C HIS A 150 14.68 -13.80 5.97
N PRO A 151 13.72 -14.24 6.77
CA PRO A 151 13.43 -15.68 6.94
C PRO A 151 12.82 -16.33 5.69
N TYR A 152 12.30 -15.53 4.76
CA TYR A 152 11.68 -16.03 3.52
C TYR A 152 12.23 -15.25 2.33
N SER A 153 12.26 -15.89 1.16
CA SER A 153 12.50 -15.19 -0.08
C SER A 153 11.29 -14.30 -0.39
N TYR A 154 11.51 -13.24 -1.14
CA TYR A 154 10.47 -12.29 -1.50
C TYR A 154 10.78 -11.67 -2.84
N SER A 155 9.74 -11.13 -3.50
CA SER A 155 9.90 -10.45 -4.78
C SER A 155 9.31 -9.06 -4.71
N PHE A 156 10.07 -8.06 -5.15
CA PHE A 156 9.53 -6.72 -5.39
C PHE A 156 8.89 -6.72 -6.76
N GLN A 157 7.58 -6.52 -6.81
CA GLN A 157 6.80 -6.55 -8.04
C GLN A 157 6.15 -5.19 -8.28
N LEU A 158 6.16 -4.75 -9.53
CA LEU A 158 5.38 -3.59 -9.97
C LEU A 158 4.30 -4.08 -10.92
N TRP A 159 3.06 -3.82 -10.56
CA TRP A 159 1.89 -4.10 -11.37
C TRP A 159 1.30 -2.79 -11.84
N GLU A 160 0.92 -2.73 -13.12
CA GLU A 160 0.24 -1.58 -13.69
C GLU A 160 -1.11 -1.99 -14.24
N ARG A 161 -2.08 -1.07 -14.14
CA ARG A 161 -3.41 -1.31 -14.70
C ARG A 161 -3.33 -1.33 -16.22
N LYS A 162 -3.90 -2.36 -16.83
CA LYS A 162 -4.01 -2.44 -18.27
C LYS A 162 -4.94 -1.34 -18.78
N ILE A 163 -4.53 -0.69 -19.85
CA ILE A 163 -5.39 0.27 -20.53
C ILE A 163 -6.49 -0.52 -21.22
N PRO A 164 -7.78 -0.26 -20.94
CA PRO A 164 -8.87 -0.96 -21.62
C PRO A 164 -8.74 -0.80 -23.13
N HIS A 165 -9.07 -1.87 -23.87
CA HIS A 165 -9.00 -1.86 -25.33
C HIS A 165 -9.87 -0.72 -25.88
N GLY A 166 -9.28 0.16 -26.69
CA GLY A 166 -9.96 1.35 -27.22
C GLY A 166 -9.95 2.57 -26.31
N ALA A 167 -9.48 2.44 -25.05
CA ALA A 167 -9.32 3.60 -24.17
C ALA A 167 -8.04 4.38 -24.51
N GLY A 168 -8.06 5.69 -24.31
CA GLY A 168 -6.90 6.52 -24.58
C GLY A 168 -6.78 6.96 -26.04
N LEU A 169 -7.79 6.74 -26.81
CA LEU A 169 -7.88 7.23 -28.19
C LEU A 169 -8.36 8.67 -28.24
#